data_2754e3147c5685d2a05cfafeb403e3c7
#
_entry.id   2754e3147c5685d2a05cfafeb403e3c7
#
_cell.length_a   1.000
_cell.length_b   1.000
_cell.length_c   1.000
_cell.angle_alpha   90.00
_cell.angle_beta   90.00
_cell.angle_gamma   90.00
#
_symmetry.space_group_name_H-M   'P 1'
#
loop_
_entity.id
_entity.type
_entity.pdbx_description
1 polymer ?
#
loop_
_entity_poly.entity_id
_entity_poly.type
_entity_poly.pdbx_seq_one_letter_code
_entity_poly.pdbx_strand_id
1 'polypeptide(L)'
;PDEPEAIKWRGTEKKCFTQEGAAQSFYGLNQLPEDIETLVIVEGELDVLALATAGIVSVSCPNGAPQKVSIYEKDPSEDLKYHYVWQSKDLIEKVSKVIFAVDKDEPGEALAEELARRIGRAKCWEVNWPDGCKDANDVLIKYGGETLTSLIEDATPVPLVGVYSADDYDSQVDLLYEKGNGKGVSTGFNSLDELYTIAAGQLSVVTGLPG
;
A
#
# COMPACT_ATOMS: atom_id res chain seq x y z
N PRO A 1 9.82 -2.38 -35.20
CA PRO A 1 8.92 -2.76 -34.15
C PRO A 1 9.32 -4.14 -33.69
N ASP A 2 9.72 -4.23 -32.44
CA ASP A 2 10.17 -5.47 -31.84
C ASP A 2 8.97 -6.42 -31.73
N GLU A 3 9.21 -7.73 -31.90
CA GLU A 3 8.16 -8.71 -31.72
C GLU A 3 7.70 -8.70 -30.25
N PRO A 4 6.38 -8.84 -29.97
CA PRO A 4 5.89 -8.82 -28.59
C PRO A 4 6.43 -10.05 -27.82
N GLU A 5 7.01 -9.82 -26.64
CA GLU A 5 7.53 -10.90 -25.77
C GLU A 5 6.42 -11.77 -25.19
N ALA A 6 5.23 -11.20 -25.00
CA ALA A 6 4.06 -11.90 -24.51
C ALA A 6 2.79 -11.30 -25.11
N ILE A 7 1.79 -12.15 -25.37
CA ILE A 7 0.50 -11.73 -25.88
C ILE A 7 -0.59 -12.22 -24.93
N LYS A 8 -1.49 -11.30 -24.55
CA LYS A 8 -2.67 -11.59 -23.76
C LYS A 8 -3.91 -11.24 -24.58
N TRP A 9 -4.80 -12.24 -24.77
CA TRP A 9 -6.07 -12.05 -25.50
C TRP A 9 -7.20 -11.89 -24.51
N ARG A 10 -8.06 -10.92 -24.76
CA ARG A 10 -9.31 -10.74 -24.04
C ARG A 10 -10.49 -11.10 -24.94
N GLY A 11 -11.28 -12.09 -24.54
CA GLY A 11 -12.52 -12.45 -25.19
C GLY A 11 -13.64 -11.43 -24.88
N THR A 12 -14.70 -11.45 -25.69
CA THR A 12 -15.89 -10.61 -25.49
C THR A 12 -16.63 -10.91 -24.16
N GLU A 13 -16.46 -12.13 -23.61
CA GLU A 13 -17.06 -12.58 -22.36
C GLU A 13 -16.15 -12.46 -21.14
N LYS A 14 -15.23 -11.49 -21.11
CA LYS A 14 -14.28 -11.22 -20.01
C LYS A 14 -13.25 -12.33 -19.71
N LYS A 15 -13.13 -13.37 -20.51
CA LYS A 15 -12.06 -14.36 -20.37
C LYS A 15 -10.78 -13.85 -21.00
N CYS A 16 -9.71 -13.86 -20.23
CA CYS A 16 -8.36 -13.55 -20.71
C CYS A 16 -7.57 -14.83 -20.89
N PHE A 17 -6.78 -14.90 -21.96
CA PHE A 17 -5.88 -16.02 -22.24
C PHE A 17 -4.48 -15.43 -22.47
N THR A 18 -3.48 -16.03 -21.85
CA THR A 18 -2.08 -15.69 -22.06
C THR A 18 -1.44 -16.74 -22.95
N GLN A 19 -0.51 -16.35 -23.81
CA GLN A 19 0.26 -17.28 -24.62
C GLN A 19 1.03 -18.25 -23.72
N GLU A 20 1.01 -19.54 -24.05
CA GLU A 20 1.80 -20.55 -23.33
C GLU A 20 3.29 -20.23 -23.42
N GLY A 21 4.00 -20.27 -22.30
CA GLY A 21 5.43 -19.93 -22.23
C GLY A 21 5.76 -18.44 -22.38
N ALA A 22 4.77 -17.57 -22.39
CA ALA A 22 5.00 -16.11 -22.45
C ALA A 22 5.81 -15.63 -21.25
N ALA A 23 6.76 -14.72 -21.49
CA ALA A 23 7.49 -14.03 -20.43
C ALA A 23 6.51 -13.28 -19.51
N GLN A 24 6.71 -13.42 -18.21
CA GLN A 24 5.94 -12.64 -17.24
C GLN A 24 6.70 -11.34 -16.97
N SER A 25 6.24 -10.26 -17.58
CA SER A 25 6.76 -8.90 -17.38
C SER A 25 5.59 -7.95 -17.14
N PHE A 26 5.86 -6.80 -16.54
CA PHE A 26 4.86 -5.74 -16.49
C PHE A 26 4.44 -5.33 -17.90
N TYR A 27 3.15 -5.16 -18.11
CA TYR A 27 2.64 -4.55 -19.34
C TYR A 27 2.91 -3.04 -19.32
N GLY A 28 3.38 -2.49 -20.42
CA GLY A 28 3.63 -1.05 -20.57
C GLY A 28 5.06 -0.60 -20.24
N LEU A 29 5.99 -1.49 -19.86
CA LEU A 29 7.39 -1.15 -19.57
C LEU A 29 8.08 -0.36 -20.69
N ASN A 30 7.79 -0.70 -21.95
CA ASN A 30 8.37 -0.06 -23.13
C ASN A 30 7.88 1.38 -23.37
N GLN A 31 6.88 1.83 -22.60
CA GLN A 31 6.34 3.20 -22.68
C GLN A 31 6.91 4.12 -21.60
N LEU A 32 7.66 3.56 -20.65
CA LEU A 32 8.24 4.33 -19.55
C LEU A 32 9.38 5.23 -20.08
N PRO A 33 9.41 6.51 -19.67
CA PRO A 33 10.54 7.38 -19.98
C PRO A 33 11.80 6.93 -19.25
N GLU A 34 12.97 7.21 -19.82
CA GLU A 34 14.25 6.82 -19.22
C GLU A 34 14.52 7.49 -17.86
N ASP A 35 13.98 8.69 -17.65
CA ASP A 35 14.16 9.53 -16.46
C ASP A 35 12.97 9.46 -15.49
N ILE A 36 12.21 8.38 -15.54
CA ILE A 36 11.04 8.20 -14.65
C ILE A 36 11.44 8.23 -13.18
N GLU A 37 10.77 9.07 -12.39
CA GLU A 37 10.96 9.18 -10.95
C GLU A 37 9.86 8.48 -10.15
N THR A 38 8.65 8.40 -10.72
CA THR A 38 7.48 7.79 -10.09
C THR A 38 6.92 6.69 -10.96
N LEU A 39 6.84 5.46 -10.45
CA LEU A 39 6.25 4.32 -11.13
C LEU A 39 4.82 4.09 -10.62
N VAL A 40 3.83 4.15 -11.50
CA VAL A 40 2.44 3.80 -11.17
C VAL A 40 2.18 2.36 -11.60
N ILE A 41 1.72 1.53 -10.66
CA ILE A 41 1.40 0.11 -10.89
C ILE A 41 -0.09 -0.10 -10.69
N VAL A 42 -0.75 -0.67 -11.70
CA VAL A 42 -2.18 -1.04 -11.67
C VAL A 42 -2.35 -2.55 -11.78
N GLU A 43 -3.58 -3.02 -11.57
CA GLU A 43 -3.89 -4.45 -11.68
C GLU A 43 -3.99 -4.90 -13.14
N GLY A 44 -4.73 -4.19 -13.97
CA GLY A 44 -5.11 -4.59 -15.32
C GLY A 44 -4.62 -3.67 -16.43
N GLU A 45 -4.56 -4.21 -17.66
CA GLU A 45 -4.12 -3.46 -18.84
C GLU A 45 -5.10 -2.34 -19.22
N LEU A 46 -6.39 -2.46 -18.87
CA LEU A 46 -7.39 -1.42 -19.14
C LEU A 46 -7.16 -0.19 -18.27
N ASP A 47 -6.66 -0.37 -17.05
CA ASP A 47 -6.32 0.74 -16.16
C ASP A 47 -5.09 1.48 -16.65
N VAL A 48 -4.11 0.77 -17.24
CA VAL A 48 -2.99 1.42 -17.96
C VAL A 48 -3.51 2.33 -19.08
N LEU A 49 -4.48 1.87 -19.87
CA LEU A 49 -5.08 2.67 -20.94
C LEU A 49 -5.88 3.85 -20.39
N ALA A 50 -6.58 3.67 -19.27
CA ALA A 50 -7.31 4.75 -18.59
C ALA A 50 -6.35 5.83 -18.09
N LEU A 51 -5.26 5.46 -17.43
CA LEU A 51 -4.22 6.39 -16.97
C LEU A 51 -3.51 7.06 -18.14
N ALA A 52 -3.19 6.32 -19.19
CA ALA A 52 -2.60 6.90 -20.40
C ALA A 52 -3.52 7.94 -21.07
N THR A 53 -4.85 7.75 -21.03
CA THR A 53 -5.83 8.73 -21.49
C THR A 53 -5.78 10.03 -20.68
N ALA A 54 -5.43 9.95 -19.40
CA ALA A 54 -5.19 11.10 -18.51
C ALA A 54 -3.75 11.64 -18.59
N GLY A 55 -2.90 11.10 -19.49
CA GLY A 55 -1.51 11.52 -19.65
C GLY A 55 -0.54 10.92 -18.62
N ILE A 56 -0.96 9.92 -17.86
CA ILE A 56 -0.15 9.25 -16.82
C ILE A 56 0.42 7.95 -17.37
N VAL A 57 1.74 7.81 -17.30
CA VAL A 57 2.42 6.56 -17.68
C VAL A 57 2.39 5.59 -16.53
N SER A 58 2.01 4.34 -16.82
CA SER A 58 1.84 3.31 -15.79
C SER A 58 2.12 1.92 -16.36
N VAL A 59 2.23 0.94 -15.47
CA VAL A 59 2.41 -0.48 -15.82
C VAL A 59 1.36 -1.34 -15.12
N SER A 60 0.99 -2.48 -15.72
CA SER A 60 0.12 -3.45 -15.02
C SER A 60 0.79 -4.78 -14.76
N CYS A 61 0.28 -5.47 -13.74
CA CYS A 61 0.73 -6.80 -13.36
C CYS A 61 0.31 -7.86 -14.38
N PRO A 62 1.18 -8.81 -14.76
CA PRO A 62 0.86 -9.81 -15.80
C PRO A 62 -0.25 -10.78 -15.39
N ASN A 63 -0.36 -11.09 -14.10
CA ASN A 63 -1.23 -12.16 -13.59
C ASN A 63 -2.45 -11.65 -12.81
N GLY A 64 -2.69 -10.31 -12.79
CA GLY A 64 -3.73 -9.71 -11.95
C GLY A 64 -3.50 -9.93 -10.45
N ALA A 65 -4.53 -9.64 -9.64
CA ALA A 65 -4.43 -9.71 -8.19
C ALA A 65 -4.52 -11.15 -7.64
N PRO A 66 -3.83 -11.46 -6.53
CA PRO A 66 -3.97 -12.71 -5.80
C PRO A 66 -5.24 -12.66 -4.93
N GLN A 67 -5.83 -13.82 -4.63
CA GLN A 67 -6.98 -13.88 -3.72
C GLN A 67 -6.62 -13.56 -2.27
N LYS A 68 -5.37 -13.79 -1.87
CA LYS A 68 -4.85 -13.54 -0.51
C LYS A 68 -3.35 -13.30 -0.54
N VAL A 69 -2.88 -12.59 0.45
CA VAL A 69 -1.44 -12.39 0.72
C VAL A 69 -0.78 -13.73 1.04
N SER A 70 0.42 -13.96 0.52
CA SER A 70 1.21 -15.16 0.77
C SER A 70 1.66 -15.22 2.24
N ILE A 71 1.49 -16.37 2.88
CA ILE A 71 1.90 -16.59 4.28
C ILE A 71 3.43 -16.66 4.41
N TYR A 72 4.09 -17.18 3.38
CA TYR A 72 5.53 -17.39 3.39
C TYR A 72 6.23 -16.41 2.44
N GLU A 73 7.33 -15.83 2.93
CA GLU A 73 8.29 -15.15 2.08
C GLU A 73 9.13 -16.19 1.34
N LYS A 74 9.25 -16.00 0.04
CA LYS A 74 10.12 -16.80 -0.83
C LYS A 74 11.33 -15.97 -1.22
N ASP A 75 12.43 -16.66 -1.53
CA ASP A 75 13.55 -15.99 -2.18
C ASP A 75 13.03 -15.33 -3.48
N PRO A 76 13.33 -14.05 -3.72
CA PRO A 76 12.84 -13.33 -4.90
C PRO A 76 13.18 -14.02 -6.22
N SER A 77 14.32 -14.74 -6.29
CA SER A 77 14.74 -15.47 -7.49
C SER A 77 13.93 -16.75 -7.73
N GLU A 78 13.31 -17.31 -6.68
CA GLU A 78 12.49 -18.53 -6.72
C GLU A 78 10.99 -18.25 -6.74
N ASP A 79 10.58 -17.00 -6.58
CA ASP A 79 9.17 -16.59 -6.59
C ASP A 79 8.62 -16.43 -8.00
N LEU A 80 8.32 -17.55 -8.64
CA LEU A 80 7.84 -17.60 -10.02
C LEU A 80 6.61 -16.71 -10.26
N LYS A 81 5.74 -16.52 -9.25
CA LYS A 81 4.51 -15.74 -9.38
C LYS A 81 4.79 -14.24 -9.52
N TYR A 82 5.80 -13.73 -8.80
CA TYR A 82 6.18 -12.33 -8.78
C TYR A 82 7.56 -12.09 -9.39
N HIS A 83 8.05 -13.04 -10.19
CA HIS A 83 9.35 -12.94 -10.85
C HIS A 83 9.51 -11.67 -11.69
N TYR A 84 8.42 -11.14 -12.24
CA TYR A 84 8.41 -9.87 -12.97
C TYR A 84 8.84 -8.66 -12.12
N VAL A 85 8.58 -8.68 -10.80
CA VAL A 85 9.07 -7.64 -9.88
C VAL A 85 10.59 -7.73 -9.76
N TRP A 86 11.12 -8.95 -9.62
CA TRP A 86 12.55 -9.20 -9.56
C TRP A 86 13.27 -8.83 -10.87
N GLN A 87 12.71 -9.18 -12.00
CA GLN A 87 13.24 -8.78 -13.31
C GLN A 87 13.27 -7.27 -13.51
N SER A 88 12.36 -6.54 -12.88
CA SER A 88 12.26 -5.07 -12.96
C SER A 88 12.99 -4.35 -11.82
N LYS A 89 13.88 -5.05 -11.06
CA LYS A 89 14.52 -4.48 -9.87
C LYS A 89 15.30 -3.19 -10.18
N ASP A 90 16.03 -3.14 -11.28
CA ASP A 90 16.85 -1.98 -11.65
C ASP A 90 15.97 -0.74 -11.88
N LEU A 91 14.80 -0.91 -12.51
CA LEU A 91 13.78 0.13 -12.64
C LEU A 91 13.23 0.54 -11.26
N ILE A 92 12.85 -0.46 -10.44
CA ILE A 92 12.29 -0.23 -9.11
C ILE A 92 13.30 0.46 -8.20
N GLU A 93 14.57 0.14 -8.29
CA GLU A 93 15.64 0.80 -7.51
C GLU A 93 15.84 2.26 -7.95
N LYS A 94 15.75 2.52 -9.26
CA LYS A 94 15.94 3.84 -9.85
C LYS A 94 14.85 4.84 -9.45
N VAL A 95 13.57 4.40 -9.40
CA VAL A 95 12.47 5.28 -9.04
C VAL A 95 12.46 5.63 -7.55
N SER A 96 12.11 6.86 -7.23
CA SER A 96 11.99 7.33 -5.85
C SER A 96 10.64 6.99 -5.22
N LYS A 97 9.60 6.85 -6.04
CA LYS A 97 8.21 6.64 -5.61
C LYS A 97 7.55 5.55 -6.44
N VAL A 98 6.84 4.64 -5.79
CA VAL A 98 5.98 3.64 -6.44
C VAL A 98 4.55 3.84 -5.93
N ILE A 99 3.60 4.03 -6.83
CA ILE A 99 2.19 4.26 -6.50
C ILE A 99 1.38 3.03 -6.92
N PHE A 100 0.65 2.44 -5.99
CA PHE A 100 -0.30 1.37 -6.26
C PHE A 100 -1.67 1.97 -6.55
N ALA A 101 -2.10 1.85 -7.79
CA ALA A 101 -3.43 2.25 -8.27
C ALA A 101 -4.24 0.99 -8.62
N VAL A 102 -4.28 0.06 -7.67
CA VAL A 102 -4.96 -1.25 -7.77
C VAL A 102 -6.45 -1.13 -7.46
N ASP A 103 -7.22 -2.18 -7.74
CA ASP A 103 -8.66 -2.22 -7.47
C ASP A 103 -8.95 -2.08 -5.95
N LYS A 104 -10.04 -1.37 -5.61
CA LYS A 104 -10.53 -1.21 -4.23
C LYS A 104 -11.35 -2.44 -3.82
N ASP A 105 -10.68 -3.61 -3.73
CA ASP A 105 -11.27 -4.87 -3.28
C ASP A 105 -10.20 -5.75 -2.58
N GLU A 106 -10.64 -6.83 -1.94
CA GLU A 106 -9.72 -7.71 -1.20
C GLU A 106 -8.55 -8.24 -2.06
N PRO A 107 -8.74 -8.66 -3.32
CA PRO A 107 -7.63 -9.04 -4.19
C PRO A 107 -6.65 -7.90 -4.48
N GLY A 108 -7.16 -6.68 -4.77
CA GLY A 108 -6.33 -5.51 -5.03
C GLY A 108 -5.50 -5.12 -3.81
N GLU A 109 -6.10 -5.11 -2.62
CA GLU A 109 -5.38 -4.89 -1.36
C GLU A 109 -4.29 -5.95 -1.13
N ALA A 110 -4.59 -7.23 -1.43
CA ALA A 110 -3.62 -8.30 -1.33
C ALA A 110 -2.47 -8.13 -2.35
N LEU A 111 -2.76 -7.62 -3.55
CA LEU A 111 -1.73 -7.31 -4.55
C LEU A 111 -0.82 -6.18 -4.08
N ALA A 112 -1.39 -5.08 -3.57
CA ALA A 112 -0.62 -3.95 -3.03
C ALA A 112 0.33 -4.41 -1.91
N GLU A 113 -0.17 -5.23 -0.98
CA GLU A 113 0.62 -5.82 0.10
C GLU A 113 1.77 -6.70 -0.41
N GLU A 114 1.51 -7.58 -1.37
CA GLU A 114 2.51 -8.45 -1.98
C GLU A 114 3.61 -7.67 -2.70
N LEU A 115 3.23 -6.59 -3.40
CA LEU A 115 4.18 -5.71 -4.09
C LEU A 115 4.97 -4.88 -3.10
N ALA A 116 4.32 -4.29 -2.08
CA ALA A 116 4.99 -3.47 -1.06
C ALA A 116 6.07 -4.24 -0.30
N ARG A 117 5.82 -5.52 0.00
CA ARG A 117 6.80 -6.42 0.66
C ARG A 117 8.05 -6.67 -0.21
N ARG A 118 7.90 -6.75 -1.53
CA ARG A 118 9.00 -7.03 -2.48
C ARG A 118 9.76 -5.78 -2.91
N ILE A 119 9.05 -4.67 -3.06
CA ILE A 119 9.59 -3.39 -3.49
C ILE A 119 10.25 -2.65 -2.33
N GLY A 120 9.71 -2.83 -1.11
CA GLY A 120 10.05 -2.07 0.08
C GLY A 120 9.05 -0.96 0.35
N ARG A 121 8.29 -1.07 1.46
CA ARG A 121 7.17 -0.20 1.82
C ARG A 121 7.52 1.28 1.88
N ALA A 122 8.77 1.60 2.24
CA ALA A 122 9.22 2.98 2.46
C ALA A 122 9.09 3.89 1.23
N LYS A 123 9.03 3.32 0.02
CA LYS A 123 8.82 4.07 -1.23
C LYS A 123 7.50 3.76 -1.92
N CYS A 124 6.58 3.12 -1.22
CA CYS A 124 5.27 2.73 -1.74
C CYS A 124 4.17 3.67 -1.23
N TRP A 125 3.30 4.05 -2.14
CA TRP A 125 2.09 4.85 -1.91
C TRP A 125 0.89 4.10 -2.47
N GLU A 126 -0.30 4.41 -2.00
CA GLU A 126 -1.55 3.86 -2.49
C GLU A 126 -2.55 4.96 -2.83
N VAL A 127 -3.36 4.73 -3.85
CA VAL A 127 -4.40 5.64 -4.28
C VAL A 127 -5.68 5.35 -3.52
N ASN A 128 -6.30 6.40 -2.96
CA ASN A 128 -7.60 6.31 -2.32
C ASN A 128 -8.70 6.60 -3.33
N TRP A 129 -9.32 5.56 -3.88
CA TRP A 129 -10.41 5.72 -4.83
C TRP A 129 -11.66 6.30 -4.17
N PRO A 130 -12.36 7.26 -4.81
CA PRO A 130 -13.59 7.85 -4.29
C PRO A 130 -14.70 6.80 -4.22
N ASP A 131 -15.72 7.09 -3.42
CA ASP A 131 -16.86 6.19 -3.26
C ASP A 131 -17.59 5.92 -4.59
N GLY A 132 -17.84 4.64 -4.85
CA GLY A 132 -18.46 4.17 -6.07
C GLY A 132 -17.52 4.06 -7.28
N CYS A 133 -16.21 4.20 -7.07
CA CYS A 133 -15.17 3.83 -8.03
C CYS A 133 -14.26 2.78 -7.40
N LYS A 134 -13.88 1.77 -8.16
CA LYS A 134 -13.01 0.70 -7.68
C LYS A 134 -11.62 0.74 -8.33
N ASP A 135 -11.51 1.37 -9.48
CA ASP A 135 -10.30 1.38 -10.32
C ASP A 135 -10.14 2.71 -11.07
N ALA A 136 -9.02 2.86 -11.77
CA ALA A 136 -8.71 4.05 -12.57
C ALA A 136 -9.71 4.28 -13.70
N ASN A 137 -10.23 3.22 -14.30
CA ASN A 137 -11.18 3.30 -15.40
C ASN A 137 -12.54 3.83 -14.92
N ASP A 138 -13.02 3.39 -13.76
CA ASP A 138 -14.26 3.92 -13.15
C ASP A 138 -14.14 5.43 -12.89
N VAL A 139 -12.99 5.89 -12.36
CA VAL A 139 -12.74 7.33 -12.11
C VAL A 139 -12.71 8.11 -13.43
N LEU A 140 -11.99 7.61 -14.42
CA LEU A 140 -11.90 8.28 -15.73
C LEU A 140 -13.30 8.47 -16.35
N ILE A 141 -14.13 7.44 -16.33
CA ILE A 141 -15.48 7.49 -16.90
C ILE A 141 -16.38 8.45 -16.12
N LYS A 142 -16.33 8.45 -14.78
CA LYS A 142 -17.25 9.18 -13.92
C LYS A 142 -16.86 10.62 -13.68
N TYR A 143 -15.56 10.89 -13.55
CA TYR A 143 -15.04 12.18 -13.12
C TYR A 143 -14.05 12.82 -14.10
N GLY A 144 -13.56 12.08 -15.09
CA GLY A 144 -12.62 12.56 -16.10
C GLY A 144 -11.15 12.50 -15.69
N GLY A 145 -10.27 12.84 -16.65
CA GLY A 145 -8.82 12.67 -16.52
C GLY A 145 -8.19 13.60 -15.47
N GLU A 146 -8.66 14.83 -15.33
CA GLU A 146 -8.11 15.77 -14.34
C GLU A 146 -8.27 15.25 -12.91
N THR A 147 -9.46 14.72 -12.58
CA THR A 147 -9.69 14.11 -11.26
C THR A 147 -8.80 12.87 -11.06
N LEU A 148 -8.65 12.05 -12.11
CA LEU A 148 -7.78 10.87 -12.04
C LEU A 148 -6.33 11.27 -11.77
N THR A 149 -5.83 12.32 -12.43
CA THR A 149 -4.48 12.86 -12.19
C THR A 149 -4.30 13.34 -10.76
N SER A 150 -5.25 14.14 -10.23
CA SER A 150 -5.20 14.61 -8.84
C SER A 150 -5.16 13.45 -7.84
N LEU A 151 -5.94 12.39 -8.05
CA LEU A 151 -5.94 11.23 -7.15
C LEU A 151 -4.60 10.46 -7.15
N ILE A 152 -3.92 10.39 -8.29
CA ILE A 152 -2.58 9.79 -8.37
C ILE A 152 -1.54 10.67 -7.65
N GLU A 153 -1.63 12.00 -7.80
CA GLU A 153 -0.75 12.95 -7.13
C GLU A 153 -0.96 12.95 -5.61
N ASP A 154 -2.21 12.83 -5.15
CA ASP A 154 -2.63 12.80 -3.75
C ASP A 154 -2.49 11.41 -3.10
N ALA A 155 -1.85 10.45 -3.77
CA ALA A 155 -1.61 9.12 -3.20
C ALA A 155 -0.92 9.21 -1.82
N THR A 156 -1.34 8.36 -0.89
CA THR A 156 -0.86 8.34 0.50
C THR A 156 0.20 7.26 0.72
N PRO A 157 1.18 7.46 1.62
CA PRO A 157 2.18 6.44 1.91
C PRO A 157 1.54 5.15 2.44
N VAL A 158 2.02 4.00 1.96
CA VAL A 158 1.65 2.70 2.55
C VAL A 158 2.12 2.64 3.99
N PRO A 159 1.25 2.31 4.97
CA PRO A 159 1.61 2.30 6.38
C PRO A 159 2.82 1.40 6.67
N LEU A 160 3.77 1.92 7.42
CA LEU A 160 4.92 1.16 7.93
C LEU A 160 4.58 0.65 9.33
N VAL A 161 4.67 -0.67 9.53
CA VAL A 161 4.41 -1.26 10.84
C VAL A 161 5.38 -0.69 11.88
N GLY A 162 4.83 -0.10 12.95
CA GLY A 162 5.61 0.50 14.03
C GLY A 162 6.08 1.94 13.76
N VAL A 163 5.73 2.53 12.62
CA VAL A 163 5.95 3.95 12.33
C VAL A 163 4.59 4.65 12.30
N TYR A 164 4.45 5.68 13.12
CA TYR A 164 3.22 6.45 13.29
C TYR A 164 3.52 7.92 13.06
N SER A 165 2.57 8.63 12.46
CA SER A 165 2.62 10.10 12.37
C SER A 165 2.21 10.74 13.70
N ALA A 166 2.46 12.03 13.86
CA ALA A 166 1.97 12.77 15.03
C ALA A 166 0.43 12.74 15.08
N ASP A 167 -0.22 12.85 13.92
CA ASP A 167 -1.69 12.89 13.78
C ASP A 167 -2.37 11.58 14.23
N ASP A 168 -1.67 10.44 14.15
CA ASP A 168 -2.18 9.15 14.65
C ASP A 168 -2.41 9.14 16.16
N TYR A 169 -1.78 10.08 16.88
CA TYR A 169 -1.88 10.23 18.34
C TYR A 169 -2.81 11.37 18.78
N ASP A 170 -3.29 12.23 17.88
CA ASP A 170 -4.09 13.41 18.24
C ASP A 170 -5.28 13.08 19.14
N SER A 171 -6.07 12.06 18.77
CA SER A 171 -7.22 11.64 19.58
C SER A 171 -6.84 11.12 20.97
N GLN A 172 -5.65 10.51 21.11
CA GLN A 172 -5.14 10.02 22.38
C GLN A 172 -4.62 11.18 23.25
N VAL A 173 -3.96 12.15 22.60
CA VAL A 173 -3.47 13.37 23.25
C VAL A 173 -4.65 14.21 23.75
N ASP A 174 -5.69 14.39 22.93
CA ASP A 174 -6.92 15.12 23.30
C ASP A 174 -7.61 14.44 24.49
N LEU A 175 -7.73 13.11 24.46
CA LEU A 175 -8.29 12.35 25.56
C LEU A 175 -7.51 12.52 26.87
N LEU A 176 -6.18 12.55 26.77
CA LEU A 176 -5.28 12.74 27.90
C LEU A 176 -5.38 14.18 28.45
N TYR A 177 -5.56 15.15 27.55
CA TYR A 177 -5.72 16.57 27.90
C TYR A 177 -7.06 16.82 28.60
N GLU A 178 -8.15 16.22 28.11
CA GLU A 178 -9.50 16.37 28.67
C GLU A 178 -9.70 15.61 29.98
N LYS A 179 -9.19 14.37 30.09
CA LYS A 179 -9.47 13.46 31.21
C LYS A 179 -8.31 13.28 32.17
N GLY A 180 -7.11 13.76 31.78
CA GLY A 180 -5.89 13.49 32.53
C GLY A 180 -5.51 12.01 32.55
N ASN A 181 -4.48 11.67 33.28
CA ASN A 181 -4.19 10.25 33.61
C ASN A 181 -5.30 9.75 34.51
N GLY A 182 -6.03 8.71 34.05
CA GLY A 182 -7.08 8.10 34.86
C GLY A 182 -6.58 7.68 36.24
N LYS A 183 -7.47 7.68 37.23
CA LYS A 183 -7.12 7.17 38.56
C LYS A 183 -6.65 5.73 38.44
N GLY A 184 -5.49 5.42 39.02
CA GLY A 184 -4.96 4.06 39.12
C GLY A 184 -5.79 3.20 40.06
N VAL A 185 -5.32 1.97 40.28
CA VAL A 185 -5.89 1.02 41.21
C VAL A 185 -5.59 1.46 42.65
N SER A 186 -6.58 1.34 43.54
CA SER A 186 -6.44 1.65 44.95
C SER A 186 -5.30 0.86 45.61
N THR A 187 -4.54 1.51 46.45
CA THR A 187 -3.52 0.88 47.30
C THR A 187 -4.13 0.06 48.43
N GLY A 188 -5.44 0.19 48.73
CA GLY A 188 -6.14 -0.36 49.86
C GLY A 188 -6.12 0.53 51.12
N PHE A 189 -5.45 1.71 51.06
CA PHE A 189 -5.40 2.68 52.15
C PHE A 189 -6.06 3.99 51.70
N ASN A 190 -7.25 4.28 52.18
CA ASN A 190 -8.06 5.43 51.74
C ASN A 190 -7.30 6.77 51.77
N SER A 191 -6.57 7.00 52.87
CA SER A 191 -5.77 8.23 53.03
C SER A 191 -4.57 8.32 52.06
N LEU A 192 -4.07 7.21 51.57
CA LEU A 192 -3.00 7.17 50.60
C LEU A 192 -3.55 7.32 49.16
N ASP A 193 -4.73 6.76 48.91
CA ASP A 193 -5.38 6.80 47.61
C ASP A 193 -5.82 8.22 47.21
N GLU A 194 -5.92 9.14 48.15
CA GLU A 194 -6.13 10.59 47.85
C GLU A 194 -4.89 11.22 47.21
N LEU A 195 -3.69 10.72 47.50
CA LEU A 195 -2.41 11.26 47.11
C LEU A 195 -1.74 10.42 46.01
N TYR A 196 -1.97 9.11 46.02
CA TYR A 196 -1.28 8.16 45.18
C TYR A 196 -2.16 6.94 44.87
N THR A 197 -2.15 6.51 43.59
CA THR A 197 -2.78 5.26 43.16
C THR A 197 -1.80 4.49 42.28
N ILE A 198 -1.98 3.18 42.16
CA ILE A 198 -1.10 2.30 41.38
C ILE A 198 -1.56 2.32 39.90
N ALA A 199 -0.70 2.75 39.01
CA ALA A 199 -0.97 2.71 37.56
C ALA A 199 -0.14 1.61 36.87
N ALA A 200 -0.78 0.87 35.96
CA ALA A 200 -0.06 -0.12 35.15
C ALA A 200 1.01 0.56 34.28
N GLY A 201 2.18 -0.08 34.17
CA GLY A 201 3.31 0.45 33.40
C GLY A 201 4.19 1.48 34.12
N GLN A 202 3.87 1.83 35.40
CA GLN A 202 4.68 2.72 36.22
C GLN A 202 5.49 1.95 37.24
N LEU A 203 6.77 2.35 37.40
CA LEU A 203 7.63 1.87 38.51
C LEU A 203 7.38 2.74 39.74
N SER A 204 6.98 2.13 40.84
CA SER A 204 6.85 2.81 42.14
C SER A 204 7.91 2.33 43.11
N VAL A 205 8.63 3.27 43.72
CA VAL A 205 9.64 2.99 44.75
C VAL A 205 9.16 3.57 46.07
N VAL A 206 8.96 2.74 47.07
CA VAL A 206 8.58 3.15 48.43
C VAL A 206 9.80 3.06 49.33
N THR A 207 10.14 4.17 50.00
CA THR A 207 11.24 4.23 50.95
C THR A 207 10.71 4.68 52.30
N GLY A 208 11.30 4.18 53.37
CA GLY A 208 10.94 4.56 54.75
C GLY A 208 12.14 4.48 55.68
N LEU A 209 12.07 5.17 56.80
CA LEU A 209 13.04 5.01 57.88
C LEU A 209 12.67 3.77 58.70
N PRO A 210 13.65 2.95 59.08
CA PRO A 210 13.38 1.85 59.99
C PRO A 210 12.91 2.43 61.35
N GLY A 211 11.73 1.96 61.79
CA GLY A 211 11.14 2.33 63.06
C GLY A 211 11.73 1.51 64.22
#